data_b9f1419dcd9b22e07d79ac81b8178234
#
_entry.id   b9f1419dcd9b22e07d79ac81b8178234
#
_cell.length_a   1.000
_cell.length_b   1.000
_cell.length_c   1.000
_cell.angle_alpha   90.00
_cell.angle_beta   90.00
_cell.angle_gamma   90.00
#
_symmetry.space_group_name_H-M   'P 1'
#
loop_
_entity.id
_entity.type
_entity.pdbx_description
1 polymer ?
#
loop_
_entity_poly.entity_id
_entity_poly.type
_entity_poly.pdbx_seq_one_letter_code
_entity_poly.pdbx_strand_id
1 'polypeptide(L)'
;MQWPTLIVDNFFTDPQAVVKLSKTFKYVPDNQHRWPGSRTLPLHEVDNDFFGWSTRKMMALLYPTQIMGEGELNWKANQYFQRVPSDGTLGKEGWIHADTVNEFTVIIYLSDHPQSGTCLYTPIEWNVGPKHLKEQKKFYKDLKDRKRMEKYRDKNNSQYRKKVELFSNFNRLVLFDGGNWHASRNEDKSKSDRLTLITFFTSLTSDVIRYPITQMRRI
;
A
#
# COMPACT_ATOMS: atom_id res chain seq x y z
N MET A 1 -1.94 18.71 2.21
CA MET A 1 -3.22 18.28 1.63
C MET A 1 -3.47 16.87 2.04
N GLN A 2 -4.71 16.40 2.07
CA GLN A 2 -4.98 15.04 2.56
C GLN A 2 -5.89 14.32 1.56
N TRP A 3 -5.42 13.17 1.07
CA TRP A 3 -6.21 12.30 0.19
C TRP A 3 -7.26 11.52 0.97
N PRO A 4 -8.40 11.20 0.36
CA PRO A 4 -9.43 10.38 1.01
C PRO A 4 -8.93 8.96 1.21
N THR A 5 -9.50 8.26 2.20
CA THR A 5 -9.41 6.79 2.24
C THR A 5 -10.60 6.22 1.48
N LEU A 6 -10.33 5.44 0.42
CA LEU A 6 -11.35 4.79 -0.40
C LEU A 6 -11.22 3.28 -0.28
N ILE A 7 -12.37 2.60 -0.30
CA ILE A 7 -12.49 1.15 -0.38
C ILE A 7 -13.38 0.85 -1.57
N VAL A 8 -12.89 0.04 -2.50
CA VAL A 8 -13.64 -0.38 -3.68
C VAL A 8 -13.55 -1.89 -3.81
N ASP A 9 -14.67 -2.58 -3.58
CA ASP A 9 -14.75 -4.02 -3.80
C ASP A 9 -14.93 -4.34 -5.29
N ASN A 10 -14.50 -5.53 -5.70
CA ASN A 10 -14.59 -6.00 -7.09
C ASN A 10 -13.96 -5.03 -8.11
N PHE A 11 -12.77 -4.52 -7.76
CA PHE A 11 -12.10 -3.48 -8.57
C PHE A 11 -11.77 -3.94 -10.00
N PHE A 12 -11.19 -5.12 -10.16
CA PHE A 12 -10.96 -5.70 -11.50
C PHE A 12 -12.16 -6.52 -11.93
N THR A 13 -12.53 -6.42 -13.21
CA THR A 13 -13.59 -7.24 -13.81
C THR A 13 -13.17 -8.71 -13.89
N ASP A 14 -11.90 -8.97 -14.21
CA ASP A 14 -11.31 -10.31 -14.19
C ASP A 14 -10.06 -10.32 -13.28
N PRO A 15 -10.24 -10.46 -11.96
CA PRO A 15 -9.12 -10.49 -11.02
C PRO A 15 -8.27 -11.75 -11.14
N GLN A 16 -8.82 -12.86 -11.67
CA GLN A 16 -8.06 -14.10 -11.87
C GLN A 16 -7.04 -13.94 -13.00
N ALA A 17 -7.37 -13.21 -14.06
CA ALA A 17 -6.40 -12.86 -15.10
C ALA A 17 -5.23 -12.06 -14.51
N VAL A 18 -5.49 -11.11 -13.60
CA VAL A 18 -4.44 -10.34 -12.90
C VAL A 18 -3.58 -11.22 -12.00
N VAL A 19 -4.20 -12.16 -11.27
CA VAL A 19 -3.45 -13.16 -10.47
C VAL A 19 -2.59 -14.06 -11.37
N LYS A 20 -3.12 -14.50 -12.52
CA LYS A 20 -2.36 -15.28 -13.50
C LYS A 20 -1.18 -14.49 -14.06
N LEU A 21 -1.40 -13.23 -14.43
CA LEU A 21 -0.35 -12.31 -14.88
C LEU A 21 0.75 -12.15 -13.83
N SER A 22 0.39 -11.97 -12.55
CA SER A 22 1.36 -11.82 -11.48
C SER A 22 2.35 -12.99 -11.34
N LYS A 23 1.94 -14.21 -11.78
CA LYS A 23 2.77 -15.42 -11.72
C LYS A 23 3.82 -15.48 -12.82
N THR A 24 3.70 -14.67 -13.87
CA THR A 24 4.67 -14.64 -14.99
C THR A 24 5.91 -13.83 -14.67
N PHE A 25 5.86 -12.98 -13.64
CA PHE A 25 6.98 -12.11 -13.27
C PHE A 25 7.91 -12.75 -12.25
N LYS A 26 9.18 -12.35 -12.29
CA LYS A 26 10.17 -12.69 -11.28
C LYS A 26 9.98 -11.80 -10.05
N TYR A 27 9.96 -12.41 -8.87
CA TYR A 27 9.94 -11.72 -7.58
C TYR A 27 11.34 -11.65 -6.98
N VAL A 28 11.70 -10.48 -6.47
CA VAL A 28 13.00 -10.21 -5.87
C VAL A 28 12.80 -9.76 -4.42
N PRO A 29 13.48 -10.38 -3.44
CA PRO A 29 13.43 -9.91 -2.06
C PRO A 29 14.13 -8.55 -1.95
N ASP A 30 13.72 -7.74 -0.99
CA ASP A 30 14.38 -6.47 -0.73
C ASP A 30 15.70 -6.66 0.03
N ASN A 31 16.82 -6.55 -0.65
CA ASN A 31 18.15 -6.63 -0.04
C ASN A 31 18.46 -5.46 0.91
N GLN A 32 17.68 -4.36 0.84
CA GLN A 32 17.82 -3.20 1.73
C GLN A 32 16.88 -3.26 2.94
N HIS A 33 16.08 -4.30 3.05
CA HIS A 33 15.15 -4.52 4.16
C HIS A 33 14.20 -3.33 4.42
N ARG A 34 13.58 -2.80 3.35
CA ARG A 34 12.62 -1.69 3.42
C ARG A 34 11.16 -2.15 3.54
N TRP A 35 10.87 -3.36 3.05
CA TRP A 35 9.54 -3.97 3.08
C TRP A 35 9.62 -5.48 3.28
N PRO A 36 8.53 -6.12 3.74
CA PRO A 36 8.48 -7.58 3.90
C PRO A 36 8.26 -8.31 2.58
N GLY A 37 8.77 -9.53 2.50
CA GLY A 37 8.54 -10.43 1.36
C GLY A 37 9.33 -10.05 0.11
N SER A 38 8.70 -10.24 -1.04
CA SER A 38 9.33 -10.00 -2.34
C SER A 38 8.40 -9.20 -3.26
N ARG A 39 8.99 -8.41 -4.15
CA ARG A 39 8.30 -7.62 -5.17
C ARG A 39 8.81 -7.98 -6.57
N THR A 40 7.97 -7.74 -7.57
CA THR A 40 8.43 -7.67 -8.97
C THR A 40 9.36 -6.47 -9.15
N LEU A 41 10.01 -6.37 -10.29
CA LEU A 41 10.50 -5.07 -10.77
C LEU A 41 9.31 -4.11 -10.96
N PRO A 42 9.56 -2.78 -11.02
CA PRO A 42 8.50 -1.81 -11.32
C PRO A 42 7.73 -2.21 -12.58
N LEU A 43 6.40 -2.23 -12.52
CA LEU A 43 5.60 -2.73 -13.65
C LEU A 43 5.73 -1.85 -14.90
N HIS A 44 6.03 -0.56 -14.77
CA HIS A 44 6.31 0.30 -15.92
C HIS A 44 7.58 -0.11 -16.70
N GLU A 45 8.46 -0.93 -16.10
CA GLU A 45 9.66 -1.46 -16.76
C GLU A 45 9.43 -2.83 -17.41
N VAL A 46 8.51 -3.63 -16.88
CA VAL A 46 8.33 -5.04 -17.29
C VAL A 46 7.01 -5.33 -17.97
N ASP A 47 5.98 -4.51 -17.76
CA ASP A 47 4.67 -4.58 -18.43
C ASP A 47 4.01 -3.18 -18.39
N ASN A 48 4.45 -2.31 -19.28
CA ASN A 48 3.98 -0.93 -19.35
C ASN A 48 2.49 -0.83 -19.73
N ASP A 49 1.96 -1.77 -20.49
CA ASP A 49 0.56 -1.78 -20.91
C ASP A 49 -0.37 -2.04 -19.69
N PHE A 50 -0.05 -3.08 -18.90
CA PHE A 50 -0.78 -3.34 -17.66
C PHE A 50 -0.62 -2.19 -16.66
N PHE A 51 0.59 -1.65 -16.52
CA PHE A 51 0.85 -0.49 -15.66
C PHE A 51 -0.02 0.71 -16.06
N GLY A 52 0.00 1.09 -17.34
CA GLY A 52 -0.77 2.23 -17.85
C GLY A 52 -2.27 2.03 -17.67
N TRP A 53 -2.78 0.85 -18.04
CA TRP A 53 -4.20 0.51 -17.88
C TRP A 53 -4.64 0.53 -16.43
N SER A 54 -3.92 -0.12 -15.53
CA SER A 54 -4.30 -0.26 -14.13
C SER A 54 -4.21 1.05 -13.35
N THR A 55 -3.15 1.85 -13.57
CA THR A 55 -3.03 3.18 -12.93
C THR A 55 -4.08 4.16 -13.45
N ARG A 56 -4.38 4.15 -14.76
CA ARG A 56 -5.48 4.94 -15.33
C ARG A 56 -6.83 4.57 -14.71
N LYS A 57 -7.10 3.28 -14.51
CA LYS A 57 -8.33 2.81 -13.84
C LYS A 57 -8.39 3.28 -12.37
N MET A 58 -7.26 3.29 -11.65
CA MET A 58 -7.19 3.83 -10.29
C MET A 58 -7.44 5.35 -10.28
N MET A 59 -6.82 6.09 -11.21
CA MET A 59 -7.01 7.53 -11.31
C MET A 59 -8.45 7.92 -11.65
N ALA A 60 -9.18 7.09 -12.39
CA ALA A 60 -10.60 7.32 -12.69
C ALA A 60 -11.50 7.33 -11.44
N LEU A 61 -11.06 6.78 -10.31
CA LEU A 61 -11.79 6.87 -9.03
C LEU A 61 -11.76 8.31 -8.45
N LEU A 62 -10.72 9.08 -8.76
CA LEU A 62 -10.49 10.42 -8.22
C LEU A 62 -10.77 11.51 -9.27
N TYR A 63 -10.47 11.22 -10.52
CA TYR A 63 -10.48 12.17 -11.64
C TYR A 63 -11.20 11.58 -12.87
N PRO A 64 -12.48 11.20 -12.76
CA PRO A 64 -13.18 10.53 -13.85
C PRO A 64 -13.27 11.39 -15.12
N THR A 65 -13.54 12.70 -15.00
CA THR A 65 -13.69 13.60 -16.13
C THR A 65 -12.37 13.82 -16.87
N GLN A 66 -11.27 14.00 -16.14
CA GLN A 66 -9.93 14.17 -16.75
C GLN A 66 -9.48 12.88 -17.46
N ILE A 67 -9.81 11.72 -16.91
CA ILE A 67 -9.55 10.42 -17.57
C ILE A 67 -10.36 10.29 -18.85
N MET A 68 -11.53 10.92 -18.95
CA MET A 68 -12.37 10.97 -20.16
C MET A 68 -11.94 12.05 -21.16
N GLY A 69 -10.93 12.86 -20.83
CA GLY A 69 -10.35 13.87 -21.72
C GLY A 69 -10.77 15.31 -21.41
N GLU A 70 -11.42 15.56 -20.28
CA GLU A 70 -11.83 16.89 -19.85
C GLU A 70 -10.74 17.55 -18.97
N GLY A 71 -9.69 18.04 -19.58
CA GLY A 71 -8.58 18.70 -18.89
C GLY A 71 -7.31 17.86 -18.80
N GLU A 72 -6.28 18.44 -18.20
CA GLU A 72 -4.98 17.79 -18.04
C GLU A 72 -4.90 17.03 -16.71
N LEU A 73 -4.40 15.80 -16.80
CA LEU A 73 -4.08 14.97 -15.65
C LEU A 73 -2.80 14.20 -15.90
N ASN A 74 -1.76 14.48 -15.14
CA ASN A 74 -0.50 13.78 -15.20
C ASN A 74 -0.14 13.21 -13.84
N TRP A 75 0.42 11.99 -13.83
CA TRP A 75 0.90 11.35 -12.60
C TRP A 75 2.19 10.58 -12.83
N LYS A 76 2.91 10.39 -11.72
CA LYS A 76 4.02 9.43 -11.63
C LYS A 76 3.69 8.41 -10.56
N ALA A 77 3.93 7.15 -10.87
CA ALA A 77 3.67 6.06 -9.94
C ALA A 77 4.73 4.96 -10.05
N ASN A 78 4.96 4.26 -8.94
CA ASN A 78 5.69 3.00 -8.90
C ASN A 78 4.70 1.90 -8.51
N GLN A 79 4.59 0.87 -9.32
CA GLN A 79 3.63 -0.23 -9.11
C GLN A 79 4.37 -1.57 -9.12
N TYR A 80 3.96 -2.45 -8.20
CA TYR A 80 4.59 -3.76 -8.01
C TYR A 80 3.55 -4.80 -7.63
N PHE A 81 3.69 -6.03 -8.10
CA PHE A 81 3.14 -7.16 -7.38
C PHE A 81 4.03 -7.47 -6.19
N GLN A 82 3.43 -7.69 -5.02
CA GLN A 82 4.14 -8.04 -3.80
C GLN A 82 3.59 -9.34 -3.23
N ARG A 83 4.50 -10.24 -2.85
CA ARG A 83 4.21 -11.47 -2.09
C ARG A 83 4.76 -11.32 -0.68
N VAL A 84 3.91 -11.54 0.30
CA VAL A 84 4.28 -11.53 1.71
C VAL A 84 4.04 -12.91 2.28
N PRO A 85 5.06 -13.59 2.83
CA PRO A 85 4.92 -14.91 3.39
C PRO A 85 3.90 -14.94 4.53
N SER A 86 3.10 -16.00 4.57
CA SER A 86 2.12 -16.27 5.64
C SER A 86 2.66 -17.14 6.77
N ASP A 87 3.97 -17.37 6.78
CA ASP A 87 4.66 -18.25 7.75
C ASP A 87 4.71 -17.73 9.19
N GLY A 88 4.08 -16.58 9.44
CA GLY A 88 4.04 -15.91 10.74
C GLY A 88 5.33 -15.19 11.13
N THR A 89 6.36 -15.12 10.26
CA THR A 89 7.63 -14.43 10.55
C THR A 89 7.44 -12.94 10.81
N LEU A 90 6.41 -12.33 10.21
CA LEU A 90 6.10 -10.90 10.38
C LEU A 90 5.26 -10.58 11.62
N GLY A 91 4.82 -11.61 12.37
CA GLY A 91 3.88 -11.43 13.49
C GLY A 91 2.50 -10.95 13.02
N LYS A 92 1.62 -10.62 13.99
CA LYS A 92 0.23 -10.23 13.71
C LYS A 92 0.10 -8.84 13.06
N GLU A 93 1.05 -7.97 13.29
CA GLU A 93 1.03 -6.57 12.83
C GLU A 93 2.40 -6.18 12.30
N GLY A 94 2.42 -5.42 11.20
CA GLY A 94 3.63 -4.86 10.63
C GLY A 94 4.17 -3.68 11.43
N TRP A 95 5.28 -3.12 10.94
CA TRP A 95 5.83 -1.87 11.44
C TRP A 95 4.94 -0.71 11.01
N ILE A 96 4.47 0.11 11.96
CA ILE A 96 3.70 1.30 11.64
C ILE A 96 4.61 2.37 11.06
N HIS A 97 4.28 2.87 9.87
CA HIS A 97 5.03 3.88 9.12
C HIS A 97 4.10 4.76 8.28
N ALA A 98 4.65 5.80 7.70
CA ALA A 98 3.99 6.62 6.70
C ALA A 98 4.85 6.69 5.43
N ASP A 99 4.21 6.73 4.27
CA ASP A 99 4.84 6.84 2.95
C ASP A 99 4.94 8.31 2.51
N THR A 100 5.60 9.14 3.32
CA THR A 100 5.57 10.61 3.21
C THR A 100 6.10 11.18 1.90
N VAL A 101 6.77 10.38 1.07
CA VAL A 101 7.23 10.78 -0.27
C VAL A 101 6.19 10.52 -1.36
N ASN A 102 5.06 9.89 -1.00
CA ASN A 102 3.98 9.59 -1.90
C ASN A 102 2.80 10.52 -1.65
N GLU A 103 2.09 10.89 -2.71
CA GLU A 103 0.80 11.57 -2.61
C GLU A 103 -0.22 10.64 -1.95
N PHE A 104 -0.35 9.43 -2.46
CA PHE A 104 -1.20 8.39 -1.89
C PHE A 104 -0.71 7.00 -2.30
N THR A 105 -1.10 6.02 -1.51
CA THR A 105 -0.82 4.60 -1.74
C THR A 105 -2.11 3.86 -2.06
N VAL A 106 -2.04 2.96 -3.05
CA VAL A 106 -3.13 2.04 -3.41
C VAL A 106 -2.67 0.62 -3.20
N ILE A 107 -3.49 -0.19 -2.54
CA ILE A 107 -3.27 -1.62 -2.37
C ILE A 107 -4.49 -2.36 -2.91
N ILE A 108 -4.28 -3.33 -3.83
CA ILE A 108 -5.31 -4.24 -4.27
C ILE A 108 -4.95 -5.64 -3.78
N TYR A 109 -5.86 -6.26 -3.03
CA TYR A 109 -5.67 -7.59 -2.50
C TYR A 109 -6.04 -8.65 -3.54
N LEU A 110 -5.10 -9.52 -3.87
CA LEU A 110 -5.21 -10.53 -4.93
C LEU A 110 -5.09 -11.97 -4.40
N SER A 111 -5.25 -12.15 -3.11
CA SER A 111 -5.33 -13.45 -2.44
C SER A 111 -6.36 -13.40 -1.33
N ASP A 112 -6.88 -14.55 -0.98
CA ASP A 112 -7.93 -14.67 0.04
C ASP A 112 -7.30 -14.80 1.44
N HIS A 113 -7.26 -13.68 2.17
CA HIS A 113 -6.75 -13.58 3.53
C HIS A 113 -7.65 -12.67 4.37
N PRO A 114 -8.92 -13.08 4.65
CA PRO A 114 -9.95 -12.19 5.19
C PRO A 114 -9.64 -11.61 6.57
N GLN A 115 -8.75 -12.25 7.34
CA GLN A 115 -8.30 -11.77 8.65
C GLN A 115 -7.08 -10.83 8.56
N SER A 116 -6.48 -10.69 7.37
CA SER A 116 -5.38 -9.78 7.09
C SER A 116 -5.87 -8.46 6.52
N GLY A 117 -4.95 -7.54 6.22
CA GLY A 117 -5.30 -6.26 5.60
C GLY A 117 -4.32 -5.16 5.91
N THR A 118 -4.85 -3.94 5.99
CA THR A 118 -4.10 -2.73 6.34
C THR A 118 -4.82 -2.00 7.46
N CYS A 119 -4.09 -1.56 8.48
CA CYS A 119 -4.64 -0.71 9.53
C CYS A 119 -4.08 0.72 9.40
N LEU A 120 -4.93 1.72 9.67
CA LEU A 120 -4.53 3.13 9.75
C LEU A 120 -4.47 3.57 11.21
N TYR A 121 -3.51 4.45 11.50
CA TYR A 121 -3.19 4.85 12.87
C TYR A 121 -3.10 6.38 13.00
N THR A 122 -3.10 6.85 14.24
CA THR A 122 -2.72 8.21 14.61
C THR A 122 -1.64 8.16 15.67
N PRO A 123 -0.62 9.03 15.63
CA PRO A 123 0.32 9.19 16.73
C PRO A 123 -0.40 9.56 18.02
N ILE A 124 0.04 9.02 19.17
CA ILE A 124 -0.46 9.41 20.49
C ILE A 124 0.09 10.79 20.84
N GLU A 125 1.36 11.03 20.52
CA GLU A 125 2.04 12.31 20.69
C GLU A 125 2.56 12.83 19.35
N TRP A 126 2.53 14.17 19.13
CA TRP A 126 2.94 14.79 17.86
C TRP A 126 4.44 14.72 17.54
N ASN A 127 5.27 14.25 18.47
CA ASN A 127 6.73 14.21 18.37
C ASN A 127 7.30 12.90 17.83
N VAL A 128 6.56 12.15 17.04
CA VAL A 128 7.09 10.95 16.36
C VAL A 128 8.05 11.38 15.25
N GLY A 129 9.32 11.50 15.60
CA GLY A 129 10.33 12.11 14.74
C GLY A 129 11.08 11.15 13.79
N PRO A 130 12.06 11.66 13.05
CA PRO A 130 12.73 10.98 11.91
C PRO A 130 13.65 9.79 12.27
N LYS A 131 13.75 9.37 13.51
CA LYS A 131 14.43 8.11 13.92
C LYS A 131 13.80 6.86 13.29
N HIS A 132 12.57 6.99 12.87
CA HIS A 132 11.69 5.97 12.34
C HIS A 132 12.29 5.12 11.19
N LEU A 133 12.87 5.74 10.17
CA LEU A 133 13.42 5.02 9.01
C LEU A 133 14.63 4.12 9.36
N LYS A 134 15.48 4.56 10.29
CA LYS A 134 16.61 3.74 10.74
C LYS A 134 16.16 2.53 11.54
N GLU A 135 15.12 2.69 12.35
CA GLU A 135 14.56 1.62 13.17
C GLU A 135 13.77 0.64 12.33
N GLN A 136 13.01 1.11 11.33
CA GLN A 136 12.32 0.27 10.35
C GLN A 136 13.29 -0.63 9.57
N LYS A 137 14.42 -0.08 9.10
CA LYS A 137 15.46 -0.87 8.42
C LYS A 137 16.04 -1.95 9.33
N LYS A 138 16.24 -1.67 10.62
CA LYS A 138 16.70 -2.67 11.60
C LYS A 138 15.65 -3.76 11.79
N PHE A 139 14.37 -3.38 11.89
CA PHE A 139 13.26 -4.32 12.01
C PHE A 139 13.27 -5.36 10.89
N TYR A 140 13.30 -4.94 9.63
CA TYR A 140 13.28 -5.86 8.50
C TYR A 140 14.62 -6.61 8.29
N LYS A 141 15.74 -6.06 8.73
CA LYS A 141 17.05 -6.74 8.68
C LYS A 141 17.13 -7.93 9.64
N ASP A 142 16.53 -7.79 10.82
CA ASP A 142 16.62 -8.76 11.91
C ASP A 142 15.45 -9.77 11.91
N LEU A 143 14.77 -9.98 10.76
CA LEU A 143 13.64 -10.92 10.64
C LEU A 143 13.96 -12.35 11.11
N LYS A 144 15.24 -12.74 11.12
CA LYS A 144 15.69 -14.04 11.65
C LYS A 144 15.68 -14.10 13.18
N ASP A 145 15.84 -12.98 13.88
CA ASP A 145 15.70 -12.89 15.33
C ASP A 145 14.31 -12.35 15.70
N ARG A 146 13.35 -13.26 15.75
CA ARG A 146 11.94 -12.95 16.01
C ARG A 146 11.72 -12.14 17.29
N LYS A 147 12.37 -12.52 18.39
CA LYS A 147 12.19 -11.83 19.68
C LYS A 147 12.66 -10.38 19.65
N ARG A 148 13.81 -10.15 18.99
CA ARG A 148 14.37 -8.81 18.84
C ARG A 148 13.53 -7.96 17.90
N MET A 149 13.05 -8.55 16.81
CA MET A 149 12.14 -7.94 15.85
C MET A 149 10.83 -7.49 16.54
N GLU A 150 10.18 -8.37 17.28
CA GLU A 150 8.95 -8.08 18.01
C GLU A 150 9.14 -6.93 19.00
N LYS A 151 10.24 -6.91 19.75
CA LYS A 151 10.55 -5.83 20.69
C LYS A 151 10.68 -4.46 19.99
N TYR A 152 11.35 -4.40 18.84
CA TYR A 152 11.47 -3.13 18.09
C TYR A 152 10.12 -2.67 17.55
N ARG A 153 9.36 -3.59 16.95
CA ARG A 153 8.03 -3.31 16.43
C ARG A 153 7.11 -2.82 17.55
N ASP A 154 7.03 -3.54 18.66
CA ASP A 154 6.13 -3.21 19.76
C ASP A 154 6.47 -1.85 20.37
N LYS A 155 7.78 -1.53 20.51
CA LYS A 155 8.22 -0.20 20.92
C LYS A 155 7.81 0.90 19.94
N ASN A 156 7.90 0.64 18.63
CA ASN A 156 7.43 1.60 17.62
C ASN A 156 5.91 1.73 17.69
N ASN A 157 5.20 0.59 17.62
CA ASN A 157 3.75 0.57 17.46
C ASN A 157 3.02 1.11 18.71
N SER A 158 3.62 1.01 19.91
CA SER A 158 3.05 1.59 21.15
C SER A 158 2.89 3.11 21.12
N GLN A 159 3.53 3.80 20.17
CA GLN A 159 3.42 5.25 19.98
C GLN A 159 2.18 5.66 19.15
N TYR A 160 1.38 4.69 18.70
CA TYR A 160 0.25 4.93 17.81
C TYR A 160 -1.02 4.30 18.34
N ARG A 161 -2.14 4.94 18.00
CA ARG A 161 -3.50 4.41 18.23
C ARG A 161 -4.11 4.02 16.89
N LYS A 162 -4.64 2.80 16.81
CA LYS A 162 -5.39 2.35 15.63
C LYS A 162 -6.68 3.17 15.45
N LYS A 163 -6.94 3.59 14.23
CA LYS A 163 -8.16 4.32 13.83
C LYS A 163 -9.10 3.50 12.98
N VAL A 164 -8.54 2.76 12.01
CA VAL A 164 -9.31 2.05 10.99
C VAL A 164 -8.65 0.70 10.72
N GLU A 165 -9.47 -0.32 10.56
CA GLU A 165 -9.06 -1.63 10.03
C GLU A 165 -9.69 -1.85 8.66
N LEU A 166 -8.84 -2.12 7.66
CA LEU A 166 -9.21 -2.34 6.27
C LEU A 166 -8.90 -3.80 5.93
N PHE A 167 -9.93 -4.64 5.94
CA PHE A 167 -9.77 -6.08 5.69
C PHE A 167 -9.46 -6.38 4.22
N SER A 168 -8.60 -7.36 3.98
CA SER A 168 -8.17 -7.80 2.65
C SER A 168 -9.16 -8.80 2.03
N ASN A 169 -10.28 -8.30 1.55
CA ASN A 169 -11.13 -9.12 0.69
C ASN A 169 -10.49 -9.26 -0.70
N PHE A 170 -10.61 -10.43 -1.30
CA PHE A 170 -10.13 -10.65 -2.66
C PHE A 170 -10.70 -9.62 -3.64
N ASN A 171 -9.83 -9.05 -4.48
CA ASN A 171 -10.18 -7.99 -5.45
C ASN A 171 -10.68 -6.67 -4.83
N ARG A 172 -10.36 -6.41 -3.56
CA ARG A 172 -10.61 -5.12 -2.90
C ARG A 172 -9.45 -4.17 -3.14
N LEU A 173 -9.76 -2.98 -3.62
CA LEU A 173 -8.85 -1.85 -3.63
C LEU A 173 -9.01 -1.04 -2.35
N VAL A 174 -7.90 -0.65 -1.76
CA VAL A 174 -7.82 0.34 -0.69
C VAL A 174 -6.87 1.44 -1.14
N LEU A 175 -7.32 2.70 -1.04
CA LEU A 175 -6.52 3.90 -1.30
C LEU A 175 -6.46 4.72 -0.03
N PHE A 176 -5.28 5.24 0.32
CA PHE A 176 -5.09 6.15 1.46
C PHE A 176 -3.94 7.13 1.22
N ASP A 177 -4.02 8.28 1.88
CA ASP A 177 -3.00 9.33 1.83
C ASP A 177 -1.62 8.80 2.23
N GLY A 178 -0.56 9.17 1.50
CA GLY A 178 0.81 8.75 1.79
C GLY A 178 1.30 9.19 3.18
N GLY A 179 0.75 10.28 3.72
CA GLY A 179 1.03 10.75 5.08
C GLY A 179 0.29 9.99 6.19
N ASN A 180 -0.66 9.11 5.85
CA ASN A 180 -1.34 8.30 6.86
C ASN A 180 -0.41 7.23 7.43
N TRP A 181 -0.30 7.22 8.76
CA TRP A 181 0.39 6.15 9.47
C TRP A 181 -0.37 4.84 9.27
N HIS A 182 0.32 3.81 8.79
CA HIS A 182 -0.29 2.53 8.46
C HIS A 182 0.65 1.35 8.72
N ALA A 183 0.07 0.17 8.86
CA ALA A 183 0.78 -1.09 8.91
C ALA A 183 -0.05 -2.22 8.32
N SER A 184 0.61 -3.28 7.86
CA SER A 184 -0.06 -4.52 7.50
C SER A 184 -0.59 -5.21 8.75
N ARG A 185 -1.80 -5.77 8.63
CA ARG A 185 -2.37 -6.75 9.56
C ARG A 185 -2.17 -8.14 8.97
N ASN A 186 -1.61 -9.07 9.74
CA ASN A 186 -1.22 -10.40 9.30
C ASN A 186 -1.77 -11.48 10.26
N GLU A 187 -3.07 -11.44 10.57
CA GLU A 187 -3.69 -12.38 11.51
C GLU A 187 -4.09 -13.70 10.86
N ASP A 188 -4.08 -13.75 9.53
CA ASP A 188 -4.46 -14.95 8.81
C ASP A 188 -3.37 -16.01 8.90
N LYS A 189 -3.76 -17.21 9.33
CA LYS A 189 -2.90 -18.39 9.39
C LYS A 189 -2.97 -19.22 8.09
N SER A 190 -3.31 -18.58 6.97
CA SER A 190 -3.34 -19.24 5.66
C SER A 190 -1.97 -19.84 5.35
N LYS A 191 -1.96 -20.97 4.65
CA LYS A 191 -0.72 -21.62 4.16
C LYS A 191 -0.17 -20.96 2.90
N SER A 192 -0.88 -20.01 2.31
CA SER A 192 -0.47 -19.34 1.07
C SER A 192 0.05 -17.94 1.34
N ASP A 193 1.02 -17.48 0.54
CA ASP A 193 1.51 -16.11 0.58
C ASP A 193 0.41 -15.12 0.24
N ARG A 194 0.41 -13.97 0.92
CA ARG A 194 -0.47 -12.87 0.59
C ARG A 194 0.05 -12.16 -0.66
N LEU A 195 -0.77 -12.14 -1.72
CA LEU A 195 -0.49 -11.42 -2.96
C LEU A 195 -1.23 -10.08 -2.96
N THR A 196 -0.52 -9.01 -3.28
CA THR A 196 -1.09 -7.68 -3.49
C THR A 196 -0.51 -7.04 -4.75
N LEU A 197 -1.30 -6.16 -5.38
CA LEU A 197 -0.80 -5.14 -6.30
C LEU A 197 -0.72 -3.84 -5.52
N ILE A 198 0.49 -3.31 -5.32
CA ILE A 198 0.73 -2.08 -4.59
C ILE A 198 1.20 -0.99 -5.54
N THR A 199 0.63 0.21 -5.42
CA THR A 199 0.94 1.36 -6.26
C THR A 199 1.19 2.57 -5.40
N PHE A 200 2.33 3.20 -5.57
CA PHE A 200 2.74 4.44 -4.92
C PHE A 200 2.66 5.58 -5.94
N PHE A 201 1.69 6.46 -5.79
CA PHE A 201 1.61 7.67 -6.60
C PHE A 201 2.50 8.75 -5.98
N THR A 202 3.58 9.11 -6.68
CA THR A 202 4.63 9.99 -6.16
C THR A 202 4.49 11.43 -6.61
N SER A 203 3.70 11.67 -7.64
CA SER A 203 3.42 13.02 -8.16
C SER A 203 2.09 13.02 -8.88
N LEU A 204 1.35 14.11 -8.75
CA LEU A 204 0.11 14.34 -9.46
C LEU A 204 -0.04 15.82 -9.78
N THR A 205 -0.38 16.13 -11.03
CA THR A 205 -0.73 17.48 -11.49
C THR A 205 -2.01 17.46 -12.29
N SER A 206 -2.88 18.41 -12.05
CA SER A 206 -4.12 18.62 -12.80
C SER A 206 -4.40 20.11 -12.91
N ASP A 207 -4.90 20.55 -14.06
CA ASP A 207 -5.31 21.94 -14.29
C ASP A 207 -6.68 22.27 -13.69
N VAL A 208 -7.54 21.28 -13.51
CA VAL A 208 -8.96 21.49 -13.19
C VAL A 208 -9.28 21.26 -11.71
N ILE A 209 -8.72 20.24 -11.08
CA ILE A 209 -9.06 19.85 -9.71
C ILE A 209 -7.80 19.45 -8.96
N ARG A 210 -7.48 20.18 -7.90
CA ARG A 210 -6.31 19.85 -7.09
C ARG A 210 -6.52 18.64 -6.19
N TYR A 211 -7.72 18.53 -5.54
CA TYR A 211 -8.07 17.41 -4.66
C TYR A 211 -9.59 17.32 -4.47
N PRO A 212 -10.18 16.13 -4.46
CA PRO A 212 -11.62 15.98 -4.26
C PRO A 212 -12.13 16.60 -2.96
N ILE A 213 -11.36 16.51 -1.86
CA ILE A 213 -11.74 17.06 -0.55
C ILE A 213 -11.58 18.58 -0.47
N THR A 214 -10.67 19.17 -1.24
CA THR A 214 -10.47 20.64 -1.22
C THR A 214 -11.68 21.36 -1.81
N GLN A 215 -12.41 20.77 -2.73
CA GLN A 215 -13.63 21.32 -3.27
C GLN A 215 -14.78 21.34 -2.25
N MET A 216 -14.90 20.31 -1.43
CA MET A 216 -15.92 20.25 -0.37
C MET A 216 -15.71 21.28 0.76
N ARG A 217 -14.50 21.83 0.91
CA ARG A 217 -14.20 22.87 1.89
C ARG A 217 -14.47 24.30 1.40
N ARG A 218 -14.87 24.46 0.14
CA ARG A 218 -15.20 25.75 -0.47
C ARG A 218 -16.70 26.00 -0.61
N ILE A 219 -17.51 25.07 -0.15
CA ILE A 219 -18.95 25.23 0.06
C ILE A 219 -19.18 25.65 1.54
#